data_ab562ff7db96da8bfaee8cc4ef21b615
#
_entry.id   ab562ff7db96da8bfaee8cc4ef21b615
#
_cell.length_a   1.000
_cell.length_b   1.000
_cell.length_c   1.000
_cell.angle_alpha   90.00
_cell.angle_beta   90.00
_cell.angle_gamma   90.00
#
_symmetry.space_group_name_H-M   'P 1'
#
loop_
_entity.id
_entity.type
_entity.pdbx_description
1 polymer ?
#
loop_
_entity_poly.entity_id
_entity_poly.type
_entity_poly.pdbx_seq_one_letter_code
_entity_poly.pdbx_strand_id
1 'polypeptide(L)' 'MASVECIQEAVRILVAERQTLRERAASRYELESNRLELAGRQQQLSHALIDRHLRRADD' A
#
# COMPACT_ATOMS: atom_id res chain seq x y z
N MET A 1 -6.84 -5.56 13.28
CA MET A 1 -6.73 -5.69 11.81
C MET A 1 -6.93 -4.31 11.18
N ALA A 2 -6.07 -3.94 10.23
CA ALA A 2 -6.18 -2.63 9.58
C ALA A 2 -7.41 -2.58 8.66
N SER A 3 -8.14 -1.49 8.70
CA SER A 3 -9.29 -1.28 7.82
C SER A 3 -8.82 -1.03 6.38
N VAL A 4 -9.72 -1.24 5.42
CA VAL A 4 -9.44 -0.92 4.02
C VAL A 4 -8.99 0.54 3.88
N GLU A 5 -9.67 1.44 4.56
CA GLU A 5 -9.38 2.88 4.51
C GLU A 5 -7.98 3.19 5.05
N CYS A 6 -7.57 2.53 6.13
CA CYS A 6 -6.22 2.68 6.68
C CYS A 6 -5.15 2.19 5.71
N ILE A 7 -5.40 1.05 5.07
CA ILE A 7 -4.46 0.48 4.10
C ILE A 7 -4.36 1.39 2.87
N GLN A 8 -5.50 1.91 2.39
CA GLN A 8 -5.52 2.84 1.26
C GLN A 8 -4.73 4.11 1.57
N GLU A 9 -4.87 4.63 2.78
CA GLU A 9 -4.12 5.82 3.21
C GLU A 9 -2.62 5.51 3.24
N ALA A 10 -2.23 4.34 3.75
CA ALA A 10 -0.83 3.94 3.77
C ALA A 10 -0.26 3.84 2.35
N VAL A 11 -1.04 3.28 1.41
CA VAL A 11 -0.62 3.20 0.01
C VAL A 11 -0.44 4.60 -0.59
N ARG A 12 -1.37 5.51 -0.31
CA ARG A 12 -1.30 6.89 -0.79
C ARG A 12 -0.04 7.59 -0.29
N ILE A 13 0.27 7.43 0.98
CA ILE A 13 1.46 8.01 1.59
C ILE A 13 2.72 7.45 0.92
N LEU A 14 2.77 6.15 0.70
CA LEU A 14 3.94 5.51 0.07
C LEU A 14 4.12 5.93 -1.39
N VAL A 15 3.03 6.16 -2.11
CA VAL A 15 3.10 6.67 -3.49
C VAL A 15 3.65 8.09 -3.50
N ALA A 16 3.18 8.95 -2.59
CA ALA A 16 3.68 10.32 -2.47
C ALA A 16 5.15 10.32 -2.08
N GLU A 17 5.54 9.46 -1.14
CA GLU A 17 6.93 9.32 -0.72
C GLU A 17 7.82 8.89 -1.88
N ARG A 18 7.34 7.97 -2.74
CA ARG A 18 8.08 7.54 -3.91
C ARG A 18 8.37 8.68 -4.88
N GLN A 19 7.40 9.58 -5.08
CA GLN A 19 7.60 10.77 -5.90
C GLN A 19 8.69 11.66 -5.32
N THR A 20 8.63 11.91 -4.01
CA THR A 20 9.64 12.69 -3.32
C THR A 20 11.03 12.08 -3.44
N LEU A 21 11.12 10.76 -3.29
CA LEU A 21 12.39 10.05 -3.44
C LEU A 21 12.98 10.22 -4.85
N ARG A 22 12.14 10.15 -5.86
CA ARG A 22 12.57 10.34 -7.24
C ARG A 22 13.05 11.77 -7.49
N GLU A 23 12.32 12.75 -6.96
CA GLU A 23 12.69 14.17 -7.10
C GLU A 23 14.02 14.48 -6.43
N ARG A 24 14.31 13.82 -5.30
CA ARG A 24 15.56 13.98 -4.57
C ARG A 24 16.72 13.18 -5.17
N ALA A 25 16.47 12.40 -6.22
CA ALA A 25 17.44 11.46 -6.75
C ALA A 25 17.94 10.51 -5.66
N ALA A 26 17.01 9.96 -4.88
CA ALA A 26 17.33 9.06 -3.78
C ALA A 26 18.05 7.81 -4.26
N SER A 27 18.76 7.15 -3.34
CA SER A 27 19.53 5.95 -3.66
C SER A 27 18.61 4.82 -4.13
N ARG A 28 19.21 3.89 -4.87
CA ARG A 28 18.51 2.68 -5.32
C ARG A 28 17.94 1.90 -4.13
N TYR A 29 18.68 1.88 -3.02
CA TYR A 29 18.24 1.20 -1.80
C TYR A 29 16.95 1.82 -1.26
N GLU A 30 16.87 3.13 -1.19
CA GLU A 30 15.68 3.82 -0.69
C GLU A 30 14.47 3.58 -1.59
N LEU A 31 14.66 3.63 -2.90
CA LEU A 31 13.59 3.36 -3.86
C LEU A 31 13.12 1.91 -3.78
N GLU A 32 14.04 0.98 -3.62
CA GLU A 32 13.72 -0.44 -3.52
C GLU A 32 12.96 -0.74 -2.22
N SER A 33 13.38 -0.13 -1.11
CA SER A 33 12.69 -0.27 0.17
C SER A 33 11.25 0.24 0.07
N ASN A 34 11.06 1.40 -0.56
CA ASN A 34 9.73 1.97 -0.78
C ASN A 34 8.88 1.04 -1.65
N ARG A 35 9.46 0.47 -2.70
CA ARG A 35 8.76 -0.45 -3.59
C ARG A 35 8.26 -1.68 -2.86
N LEU A 36 9.10 -2.24 -1.99
CA LEU A 36 8.74 -3.43 -1.22
C LEU A 36 7.63 -3.15 -0.22
N GLU A 37 7.68 -2.02 0.46
CA GLU A 37 6.61 -1.61 1.37
C GLU A 37 5.30 -1.41 0.63
N LEU A 38 5.36 -0.76 -0.53
CA LEU A 38 4.18 -0.49 -1.34
C LEU A 38 3.55 -1.79 -1.81
N ALA A 39 4.36 -2.73 -2.29
CA ALA A 39 3.89 -4.04 -2.72
C ALA A 39 3.20 -4.80 -1.57
N GLY A 40 3.78 -4.74 -0.37
CA GLY A 40 3.20 -5.36 0.82
C GLY A 40 1.86 -4.76 1.18
N ARG A 41 1.75 -3.43 1.13
CA ARG A 41 0.48 -2.76 1.43
C ARG A 41 -0.59 -3.04 0.38
N GLN A 42 -0.20 -3.11 -0.90
CA GLN A 42 -1.14 -3.44 -1.97
C GLN A 42 -1.66 -4.87 -1.83
N GLN A 43 -0.81 -5.81 -1.44
CA GLN A 43 -1.23 -7.18 -1.18
C GLN A 43 -2.20 -7.23 0.00
N GLN A 44 -1.90 -6.49 1.06
CA GLN A 44 -2.75 -6.36 2.23
C GLN A 44 -4.13 -5.80 1.85
N LEU A 45 -4.14 -4.78 0.98
CA LEU A 45 -5.36 -4.17 0.49
C LEU A 45 -6.20 -5.17 -0.31
N SER A 46 -5.57 -5.94 -1.19
CA SER A 46 -6.26 -6.96 -1.97
C SER A 46 -6.95 -7.98 -1.07
N HIS A 47 -6.24 -8.46 -0.05
CA HIS A 47 -6.80 -9.41 0.92
C HIS A 47 -7.97 -8.80 1.68
N ALA A 48 -7.85 -7.55 2.11
CA ALA A 48 -8.90 -6.87 2.86
C ALA A 48 -10.15 -6.67 2.01
N LEU A 49 -9.99 -6.34 0.72
CA LEU A 49 -11.10 -6.17 -0.19
C LEU A 49 -11.80 -7.49 -0.49
N ILE A 50 -11.05 -8.55 -0.68
CA ILE A 50 -11.60 -9.90 -0.89
C ILE A 50 -12.41 -10.32 0.34
N ASP A 51 -11.85 -10.14 1.52
CA ASP A 51 -12.52 -10.48 2.78
C ASP A 51 -13.82 -9.69 2.95
N ARG A 52 -13.79 -8.40 2.66
CA ARG A 52 -14.99 -7.54 2.72
C ARG A 52 -16.05 -8.02 1.74
N HIS A 53 -15.65 -8.39 0.54
CA HIS A 53 -16.58 -8.88 -0.48
C HIS A 53 -17.21 -10.20 -0.06
N LEU A 54 -16.43 -11.13 0.47
CA LEU A 54 -16.93 -12.42 0.93
C LEU A 54 -17.93 -12.26 2.08
N ARG A 55 -17.66 -11.35 3.00
CA ARG A 55 -18.57 -11.09 4.11
C ARG A 55 -19.92 -10.55 3.62
N ARG A 56 -19.90 -9.71 2.60
CA ARG A 56 -21.14 -9.18 2.01
C ARG A 56 -21.93 -10.28 1.30
N ALA A 57 -21.24 -11.23 0.68
CA ALA A 57 -21.89 -12.32 -0.01
C ALA A 57 -22.61 -13.26 0.94
N ASP A 58 -22.14 -13.35 2.18
CA ASP A 58 -22.73 -14.21 3.22
C ASP A 58 -23.98 -13.60 3.86
N ASP A 59 -24.19 -12.32 3.67
CA ASP A 59 -25.38 -11.64 4.17
C ASP A 59 -26.55 -11.82 3.18
#